data_f5c4f54ce57607d95157cb253580b85e
#
_entry.id   f5c4f54ce57607d95157cb253580b85e
#
_cell.length_a   1.000
_cell.length_b   1.000
_cell.length_c   1.000
_cell.angle_alpha   90.00
_cell.angle_beta   90.00
_cell.angle_gamma   90.00
#
_symmetry.space_group_name_H-M   'P 1'
#
loop_
_entity.id
_entity.type
_entity.pdbx_description
1 polymer ?
#
loop_
_entity_poly.entity_id
_entity_poly.type
_entity_poly.pdbx_seq_one_letter_code
_entity_poly.pdbx_strand_id
1 'polypeptide(L)'
;MNFIEYFGMTQEPFSNAPVSRFYYNSAQHAEALTRLTYAVDSMKGLAVLVGQIGAGKSTLARRMLDALPEDRYEAALLVIVHSGITAGWLLRRIALQLGVPDPAHEKLTLLGQVYQRLIKIYESGKKAVVLIDEAQMLQTRELMEEFRGLLNLEVPERKLVTFVMFGLPDLEQNLMLDPPLAQRVAVRSSLQPFDREATEAYIKHRLRLAGASRMLFQPEAIDLMHQGSGGIPRMINTLGDNALFEAFLARADTVDAALMRRVGENLAVPLAAARAATAEVAARAQQPPRKRLDIAAVDELLTGLQKG
;
A
#
# COMPACT_ATOMS: atom_id res chain seq x y z
N MET A 1 -37.06 5.74 -5.04
CA MET A 1 -36.15 4.58 -5.22
C MET A 1 -34.78 5.15 -5.59
N ASN A 2 -33.76 4.90 -4.77
CA ASN A 2 -32.38 5.26 -5.08
C ASN A 2 -31.70 4.13 -5.87
N PHE A 3 -30.50 4.34 -6.42
CA PHE A 3 -29.84 3.33 -7.25
C PHE A 3 -29.46 2.06 -6.47
N ILE A 4 -29.24 2.14 -5.18
CA ILE A 4 -28.94 1.00 -4.30
C ILE A 4 -30.17 0.07 -4.24
N GLU A 5 -31.34 0.62 -3.96
CA GLU A 5 -32.60 -0.12 -3.95
C GLU A 5 -32.96 -0.68 -5.32
N TYR A 6 -32.68 0.07 -6.39
CA TYR A 6 -32.92 -0.36 -7.78
C TYR A 6 -32.20 -1.68 -8.12
N PHE A 7 -30.96 -1.82 -7.67
CA PHE A 7 -30.16 -3.03 -7.87
C PHE A 7 -30.31 -4.07 -6.76
N GLY A 8 -31.25 -3.88 -5.83
CA GLY A 8 -31.50 -4.81 -4.72
C GLY A 8 -30.37 -4.87 -3.69
N MET A 9 -29.57 -3.80 -3.60
CA MET A 9 -28.49 -3.70 -2.63
C MET A 9 -28.94 -3.05 -1.32
N THR A 10 -28.16 -3.23 -0.27
CA THR A 10 -28.40 -2.65 1.06
C THR A 10 -27.47 -1.49 1.38
N GLN A 11 -26.42 -1.29 0.60
CA GLN A 11 -25.39 -0.26 0.78
C GLN A 11 -24.60 -0.02 -0.50
N GLU A 12 -23.85 1.07 -0.55
CA GLU A 12 -22.99 1.42 -1.69
C GLU A 12 -21.83 0.42 -1.84
N PRO A 13 -21.71 -0.27 -3.00
CA PRO A 13 -20.64 -1.25 -3.21
C PRO A 13 -19.27 -0.59 -3.39
N PHE A 14 -19.19 0.60 -3.98
CA PHE A 14 -17.95 1.22 -4.44
C PHE A 14 -17.56 2.49 -3.70
N SER A 15 -18.09 2.70 -2.48
CA SER A 15 -17.63 3.80 -1.64
C SER A 15 -16.11 3.77 -1.45
N ASN A 16 -15.45 4.92 -1.61
CA ASN A 16 -14.03 5.11 -1.33
C ASN A 16 -13.73 5.37 0.15
N ALA A 17 -14.77 5.46 1.00
CA ALA A 17 -14.58 5.55 2.44
C ALA A 17 -13.90 4.27 2.97
N PRO A 18 -12.93 4.39 3.89
CA PRO A 18 -12.20 3.25 4.42
C PRO A 18 -13.09 2.48 5.42
N VAL A 19 -13.92 1.61 4.90
CA VAL A 19 -14.81 0.75 5.70
C VAL A 19 -14.21 -0.64 5.77
N SER A 20 -13.81 -1.09 6.96
CA SER A 20 -13.10 -2.35 7.20
C SER A 20 -13.81 -3.58 6.62
N ARG A 21 -15.15 -3.61 6.63
CA ARG A 21 -15.95 -4.73 6.08
C ARG A 21 -15.78 -4.91 4.56
N PHE A 22 -15.44 -3.83 3.83
CA PHE A 22 -15.20 -3.88 2.38
C PHE A 22 -13.75 -4.20 2.01
N TYR A 23 -12.91 -4.52 3.00
CA TYR A 23 -11.53 -4.90 2.72
C TYR A 23 -11.46 -6.16 1.87
N TYR A 24 -10.82 -6.04 0.72
CA TYR A 24 -10.53 -7.18 -0.16
C TYR A 24 -9.12 -7.69 0.11
N ASN A 25 -9.03 -8.86 0.73
CA ASN A 25 -7.76 -9.49 1.04
C ASN A 25 -7.25 -10.25 -0.20
N SER A 26 -6.72 -9.53 -1.19
CA SER A 26 -6.07 -10.18 -2.33
C SER A 26 -4.79 -10.92 -1.88
N ALA A 27 -4.30 -11.85 -2.71
CA ALA A 27 -3.09 -12.62 -2.41
C ALA A 27 -1.89 -11.71 -2.07
N GLN A 28 -1.68 -10.63 -2.84
CA GLN A 28 -0.59 -9.69 -2.58
C GLN A 28 -0.77 -8.89 -1.28
N HIS A 29 -2.02 -8.53 -0.90
CA HIS A 29 -2.28 -7.86 0.37
C HIS A 29 -2.02 -8.79 1.55
N ALA A 30 -2.45 -10.06 1.45
CA ALA A 30 -2.21 -11.07 2.46
C ALA A 30 -0.69 -11.34 2.63
N GLU A 31 0.04 -11.48 1.53
CA GLU A 31 1.49 -11.66 1.55
C GLU A 31 2.21 -10.46 2.17
N ALA A 32 1.87 -9.23 1.75
CA ALA A 32 2.44 -8.01 2.29
C ALA A 32 2.20 -7.91 3.80
N LEU A 33 0.95 -8.14 4.26
CA LEU A 33 0.61 -8.12 5.67
C LEU A 33 1.43 -9.16 6.46
N THR A 34 1.57 -10.39 5.94
CA THR A 34 2.37 -11.45 6.56
C THR A 34 3.83 -11.04 6.72
N ARG A 35 4.44 -10.47 5.67
CA ARG A 35 5.83 -10.00 5.71
C ARG A 35 6.04 -8.85 6.71
N LEU A 36 5.11 -7.89 6.73
CA LEU A 36 5.17 -6.76 7.66
C LEU A 36 4.97 -7.21 9.11
N THR A 37 4.03 -8.13 9.35
CA THR A 37 3.80 -8.73 10.68
C THR A 37 5.04 -9.48 11.15
N TYR A 38 5.72 -10.22 10.27
CA TYR A 38 6.99 -10.86 10.60
C TYR A 38 8.06 -9.84 11.04
N ALA A 39 8.16 -8.70 10.34
CA ALA A 39 9.12 -7.65 10.71
C ALA A 39 8.84 -7.10 12.11
N VAL A 40 7.57 -6.90 12.46
CA VAL A 40 7.11 -6.41 13.75
C VAL A 40 7.29 -7.46 14.84
N ASP A 41 6.88 -8.71 14.59
CA ASP A 41 7.04 -9.80 15.55
C ASP A 41 8.50 -10.04 15.90
N SER A 42 9.39 -9.95 14.92
CA SER A 42 10.83 -10.18 15.08
C SER A 42 11.61 -8.91 15.45
N MET A 43 10.94 -7.79 15.73
CA MET A 43 11.54 -6.49 16.08
C MET A 43 12.69 -6.08 15.14
N LYS A 44 12.45 -6.18 13.81
CA LYS A 44 13.47 -5.93 12.76
C LYS A 44 13.86 -4.47 12.60
N GLY A 45 13.19 -3.55 13.27
CA GLY A 45 13.47 -2.12 13.27
C GLY A 45 12.80 -1.36 12.16
N LEU A 46 12.95 -1.73 10.88
CA LEU A 46 12.35 -0.99 9.76
C LEU A 46 11.80 -1.92 8.68
N ALA A 47 10.54 -1.71 8.35
CA ALA A 47 9.88 -2.33 7.19
C ALA A 47 9.22 -1.26 6.30
N VAL A 48 9.10 -1.53 5.02
CA VAL A 48 8.58 -0.58 4.03
C VAL A 48 7.59 -1.27 3.11
N LEU A 49 6.45 -0.63 2.88
CA LEU A 49 5.48 -0.99 1.85
C LEU A 49 5.27 0.18 0.91
N VAL A 50 5.50 -0.04 -0.36
CA VAL A 50 5.24 0.95 -1.40
C VAL A 50 4.11 0.51 -2.33
N GLY A 51 3.48 1.47 -2.99
CA GLY A 51 2.45 1.21 -3.99
C GLY A 51 1.87 2.50 -4.53
N GLN A 52 1.19 2.43 -5.66
CA GLN A 52 0.59 3.59 -6.31
C GLN A 52 -0.54 4.21 -5.46
N ILE A 53 -0.93 5.45 -5.81
CA ILE A 53 -2.09 6.12 -5.20
C ILE A 53 -3.33 5.25 -5.39
N GLY A 54 -4.07 4.99 -4.31
CA GLY A 54 -5.30 4.17 -4.37
C GLY A 54 -5.11 2.65 -4.39
N ALA A 55 -3.86 2.15 -4.27
CA ALA A 55 -3.56 0.72 -4.23
C ALA A 55 -3.98 0.01 -2.91
N GLY A 56 -4.43 0.75 -1.89
CA GLY A 56 -4.89 0.17 -0.63
C GLY A 56 -3.90 0.21 0.53
N LYS A 57 -2.77 0.94 0.42
CA LYS A 57 -1.74 1.05 1.47
C LYS A 57 -2.30 1.48 2.83
N SER A 58 -3.05 2.58 2.87
CA SER A 58 -3.65 3.10 4.12
C SER A 58 -4.66 2.13 4.72
N THR A 59 -5.39 1.40 3.88
CA THR A 59 -6.29 0.34 4.34
C THR A 59 -5.51 -0.81 4.96
N LEU A 60 -4.39 -1.19 4.35
CA LEU A 60 -3.51 -2.23 4.88
C LEU A 60 -2.83 -1.79 6.20
N ALA A 61 -2.41 -0.52 6.31
CA ALA A 61 -1.84 0.04 7.53
C ALA A 61 -2.83 -0.04 8.70
N ARG A 62 -4.09 0.35 8.48
CA ARG A 62 -5.16 0.21 9.49
C ARG A 62 -5.44 -1.24 9.82
N ARG A 63 -5.54 -2.10 8.81
CA ARG A 63 -5.75 -3.53 9.01
C ARG A 63 -4.63 -4.17 9.81
N MET A 64 -3.38 -3.74 9.57
CA MET A 64 -2.25 -4.18 10.36
C MET A 64 -2.35 -3.71 11.81
N LEU A 65 -2.70 -2.44 12.05
CA LEU A 65 -2.92 -1.91 13.40
C LEU A 65 -3.98 -2.72 14.15
N ASP A 66 -5.14 -2.96 13.52
CA ASP A 66 -6.25 -3.73 14.10
C ASP A 66 -5.86 -5.20 14.40
N ALA A 67 -4.87 -5.74 13.69
CA ALA A 67 -4.39 -7.12 13.85
C ALA A 67 -3.31 -7.28 14.91
N LEU A 68 -2.78 -6.19 15.49
CA LEU A 68 -1.77 -6.22 16.56
C LEU A 68 -2.46 -6.20 17.93
N PRO A 69 -2.45 -7.32 18.70
CA PRO A 69 -3.10 -7.39 19.99
C PRO A 69 -2.47 -6.44 21.02
N GLU A 70 -3.28 -5.68 21.73
CA GLU A 70 -2.82 -4.67 22.71
C GLU A 70 -2.08 -5.27 23.91
N ASP A 71 -2.30 -6.53 24.24
CA ASP A 71 -1.55 -7.25 25.29
C ASP A 71 -0.11 -7.55 24.92
N ARG A 72 0.21 -7.59 23.61
CA ARG A 72 1.55 -7.89 23.07
C ARG A 72 2.25 -6.70 22.44
N TYR A 73 1.49 -5.69 22.01
CA TYR A 73 2.02 -4.55 21.28
C TYR A 73 1.56 -3.21 21.87
N GLU A 74 2.44 -2.24 21.86
CA GLU A 74 2.13 -0.83 21.96
C GLU A 74 2.27 -0.27 20.55
N ALA A 75 1.16 -0.28 19.80
CA ALA A 75 1.14 0.05 18.38
C ALA A 75 0.46 1.39 18.13
N ALA A 76 1.03 2.20 17.25
CA ALA A 76 0.48 3.50 16.87
C ALA A 76 0.52 3.68 15.35
N LEU A 77 -0.46 4.42 14.82
CA LEU A 77 -0.51 4.83 13.42
C LEU A 77 -0.35 6.36 13.31
N LEU A 78 0.70 6.78 12.66
CA LEU A 78 0.97 8.18 12.35
C LEU A 78 0.74 8.41 10.85
N VAL A 79 -0.15 9.35 10.51
CA VAL A 79 -0.38 9.78 9.12
C VAL A 79 0.33 11.11 8.90
N ILE A 80 1.22 11.18 7.90
CA ILE A 80 1.93 12.40 7.53
C ILE A 80 1.08 13.16 6.51
N VAL A 81 0.57 14.34 6.90
CA VAL A 81 -0.40 15.09 6.09
C VAL A 81 0.21 16.18 5.20
N HIS A 82 1.49 16.52 5.39
CA HIS A 82 2.22 17.51 4.58
C HIS A 82 3.74 17.29 4.67
N SER A 83 4.48 17.77 3.67
CA SER A 83 5.95 17.61 3.60
C SER A 83 6.75 18.63 4.40
N GLY A 84 6.12 19.69 4.89
CA GLY A 84 6.79 20.77 5.65
C GLY A 84 7.00 20.45 7.14
N ILE A 85 7.06 19.18 7.53
CA ILE A 85 7.32 18.79 8.93
C ILE A 85 8.80 18.87 9.25
N THR A 86 9.11 19.19 10.52
CA THR A 86 10.48 19.22 11.04
C THR A 86 10.79 17.93 11.82
N ALA A 87 12.08 17.63 11.97
CA ALA A 87 12.53 16.51 12.76
C ALA A 87 12.04 16.59 14.23
N GLY A 88 12.05 17.77 14.82
CA GLY A 88 11.50 17.99 16.16
C GLY A 88 10.00 17.73 16.26
N TRP A 89 9.21 18.14 15.27
CA TRP A 89 7.78 17.84 15.21
C TRP A 89 7.53 16.33 15.12
N LEU A 90 8.25 15.66 14.20
CA LEU A 90 8.14 14.22 14.00
C LEU A 90 8.44 13.43 15.30
N LEU A 91 9.57 13.74 15.95
CA LEU A 91 9.99 13.09 17.17
C LEU A 91 8.98 13.27 18.30
N ARG A 92 8.45 14.49 18.48
CA ARG A 92 7.38 14.77 19.46
C ARG A 92 6.11 14.00 19.14
N ARG A 93 5.74 13.91 17.87
CA ARG A 93 4.55 13.18 17.45
C ARG A 93 4.68 11.69 17.71
N ILE A 94 5.84 11.10 17.43
CA ILE A 94 6.16 9.71 17.76
C ILE A 94 6.09 9.49 19.28
N ALA A 95 6.68 10.40 20.07
CA ALA A 95 6.66 10.33 21.53
C ALA A 95 5.22 10.32 22.09
N LEU A 96 4.36 11.24 21.61
CA LEU A 96 2.93 11.28 21.96
C LEU A 96 2.21 9.97 21.61
N GLN A 97 2.44 9.45 20.42
CA GLN A 97 1.81 8.21 19.96
C GLN A 97 2.26 6.99 20.77
N LEU A 98 3.49 6.99 21.27
CA LEU A 98 3.99 5.96 22.16
C LEU A 98 3.55 6.17 23.63
N GLY A 99 2.78 7.22 23.93
CA GLY A 99 2.23 7.48 25.25
C GLY A 99 3.17 8.24 26.19
N VAL A 100 4.07 9.09 25.67
CA VAL A 100 4.74 10.12 26.46
C VAL A 100 3.76 11.27 26.68
N PRO A 101 3.33 11.56 27.92
CA PRO A 101 2.20 12.49 28.15
C PRO A 101 2.54 13.94 27.85
N ASP A 102 3.77 14.37 28.11
CA ASP A 102 4.26 15.73 27.89
C ASP A 102 5.67 15.71 27.25
N PRO A 103 5.73 15.55 25.92
CA PRO A 103 7.00 15.50 25.22
C PRO A 103 7.73 16.84 25.25
N ALA A 104 8.95 16.85 25.75
CA ALA A 104 9.78 18.05 25.88
C ALA A 104 10.01 18.74 24.51
N HIS A 105 10.30 20.05 24.58
CA HIS A 105 10.68 20.82 23.39
C HIS A 105 12.16 20.63 23.04
N GLU A 106 12.97 20.48 24.06
CA GLU A 106 14.40 20.27 23.92
C GLU A 106 14.69 18.81 23.45
N LYS A 107 15.47 18.68 22.38
CA LYS A 107 15.66 17.41 21.65
C LYS A 107 16.27 16.31 22.51
N LEU A 108 17.30 16.61 23.30
CA LEU A 108 17.98 15.58 24.11
C LEU A 108 17.08 15.07 25.23
N THR A 109 16.34 15.96 25.87
CA THR A 109 15.33 15.61 26.88
C THR A 109 14.23 14.76 26.27
N LEU A 110 13.75 15.12 25.09
CA LEU A 110 12.72 14.37 24.36
C LEU A 110 13.20 12.96 23.98
N LEU A 111 14.42 12.82 23.48
CA LEU A 111 15.01 11.51 23.19
C LEU A 111 15.13 10.65 24.45
N GLY A 112 15.52 11.26 25.58
CA GLY A 112 15.53 10.60 26.89
C GLY A 112 14.14 10.10 27.29
N GLN A 113 13.09 10.92 27.11
CA GLN A 113 11.71 10.52 27.40
C GLN A 113 11.24 9.37 26.50
N VAL A 114 11.54 9.42 25.19
CA VAL A 114 11.22 8.33 24.26
C VAL A 114 11.93 7.04 24.66
N TYR A 115 13.23 7.12 24.98
CA TYR A 115 14.00 5.94 25.43
C TYR A 115 13.40 5.32 26.70
N GLN A 116 13.12 6.13 27.72
CA GLN A 116 12.50 5.66 28.97
C GLN A 116 11.13 5.03 28.73
N ARG A 117 10.33 5.59 27.82
CA ARG A 117 9.04 5.01 27.46
C ARG A 117 9.20 3.66 26.74
N LEU A 118 10.13 3.56 25.79
CA LEU A 118 10.43 2.31 25.10
C LEU A 118 10.93 1.20 26.04
N ILE A 119 11.76 1.56 27.04
CA ILE A 119 12.19 0.62 28.09
C ILE A 119 10.99 0.13 28.91
N LYS A 120 10.07 1.01 29.31
CA LYS A 120 8.85 0.60 30.04
C LYS A 120 7.97 -0.33 29.23
N ILE A 121 7.83 -0.09 27.91
CA ILE A 121 7.11 -0.98 27.00
C ILE A 121 7.80 -2.36 26.96
N TYR A 122 9.13 -2.37 26.82
CA TYR A 122 9.92 -3.59 26.82
C TYR A 122 9.79 -4.38 28.13
N GLU A 123 9.93 -3.72 29.29
CA GLU A 123 9.80 -4.32 30.61
C GLU A 123 8.41 -4.89 30.88
N SER A 124 7.35 -4.29 30.25
CA SER A 124 5.99 -4.84 30.29
C SER A 124 5.78 -6.07 29.38
N GLY A 125 6.82 -6.54 28.70
CA GLY A 125 6.76 -7.66 27.78
C GLY A 125 6.18 -7.33 26.40
N LYS A 126 5.84 -6.05 26.16
CA LYS A 126 5.26 -5.60 24.88
C LYS A 126 6.34 -5.21 23.87
N LYS A 127 5.90 -5.04 22.62
CA LYS A 127 6.71 -4.58 21.48
C LYS A 127 6.19 -3.22 21.02
N ALA A 128 7.05 -2.20 20.92
CA ALA A 128 6.67 -0.90 20.40
C ALA A 128 6.67 -0.92 18.86
N VAL A 129 5.58 -0.47 18.26
CA VAL A 129 5.39 -0.44 16.81
C VAL A 129 4.83 0.92 16.38
N VAL A 130 5.46 1.56 15.42
CA VAL A 130 4.97 2.81 14.84
C VAL A 130 4.75 2.60 13.35
N LEU A 131 3.50 2.59 12.95
CA LEU A 131 3.07 2.57 11.55
C LEU A 131 3.04 4.01 11.04
N ILE A 132 3.63 4.28 9.89
CA ILE A 132 3.71 5.63 9.29
C ILE A 132 3.09 5.57 7.91
N ASP A 133 1.92 6.19 7.76
CA ASP A 133 1.23 6.32 6.47
C ASP A 133 1.61 7.64 5.79
N GLU A 134 1.54 7.67 4.45
CA GLU A 134 2.00 8.76 3.58
C GLU A 134 3.49 9.10 3.79
N ALA A 135 4.31 8.08 4.08
CA ALA A 135 5.72 8.25 4.44
C ALA A 135 6.59 8.90 3.33
N GLN A 136 6.14 8.94 2.06
CA GLN A 136 6.82 9.71 1.02
C GLN A 136 6.83 11.22 1.28
N MET A 137 6.03 11.72 2.23
CA MET A 137 6.10 13.12 2.68
C MET A 137 7.34 13.43 3.53
N LEU A 138 8.06 12.40 3.97
CA LEU A 138 9.34 12.52 4.68
C LEU A 138 10.46 12.72 3.64
N GLN A 139 10.73 13.97 3.24
CA GLN A 139 11.53 14.30 2.06
C GLN A 139 12.90 14.89 2.38
N THR A 140 13.30 14.96 3.65
CA THR A 140 14.58 15.57 4.02
C THR A 140 15.53 14.55 4.64
N ARG A 141 16.82 14.76 4.40
CA ARG A 141 17.88 13.96 5.01
C ARG A 141 17.81 13.98 6.55
N GLU A 142 17.52 15.13 7.12
CA GLU A 142 17.38 15.31 8.58
C GLU A 142 16.30 14.38 9.15
N LEU A 143 15.14 14.25 8.48
CA LEU A 143 14.09 13.33 8.90
C LEU A 143 14.54 11.87 8.83
N MET A 144 15.29 11.49 7.79
CA MET A 144 15.84 10.13 7.67
C MET A 144 16.88 9.84 8.77
N GLU A 145 17.74 10.81 9.10
CA GLU A 145 18.70 10.72 10.20
C GLU A 145 18.01 10.53 11.55
N GLU A 146 16.84 11.16 11.78
CA GLU A 146 16.06 10.93 13.01
C GLU A 146 15.58 9.47 13.13
N PHE A 147 15.04 8.90 12.06
CA PHE A 147 14.67 7.48 12.07
C PHE A 147 15.85 6.57 12.32
N ARG A 148 17.00 6.85 11.71
CA ARG A 148 18.23 6.11 11.97
C ARG A 148 18.66 6.23 13.43
N GLY A 149 18.54 7.43 14.02
CA GLY A 149 18.79 7.66 15.44
C GLY A 149 17.87 6.83 16.35
N LEU A 150 16.57 6.84 16.08
CA LEU A 150 15.58 6.05 16.82
C LEU A 150 15.81 4.54 16.70
N LEU A 151 16.26 4.07 15.54
CA LEU A 151 16.61 2.65 15.31
C LEU A 151 17.88 2.20 16.03
N ASN A 152 18.68 3.13 16.58
CA ASN A 152 19.79 2.80 17.45
C ASN A 152 19.38 2.62 18.94
N LEU A 153 18.13 2.92 19.26
CA LEU A 153 17.58 2.63 20.58
C LEU A 153 17.34 1.14 20.72
N GLU A 154 18.23 0.45 21.41
CA GLU A 154 18.23 -1.01 21.55
C GLU A 154 18.68 -1.45 22.94
N VAL A 155 18.30 -2.65 23.31
CA VAL A 155 18.88 -3.41 24.41
C VAL A 155 19.71 -4.54 23.81
N PRO A 156 20.55 -5.27 24.59
CA PRO A 156 21.30 -6.40 24.06
C PRO A 156 20.37 -7.32 23.22
N GLU A 157 20.80 -7.58 21.98
CA GLU A 157 20.15 -8.48 21.01
C GLU A 157 18.75 -8.05 20.49
N ARG A 158 18.20 -6.85 20.87
CA ARG A 158 16.85 -6.46 20.46
C ARG A 158 16.67 -4.97 20.23
N LYS A 159 16.02 -4.61 19.13
CA LYS A 159 15.51 -3.26 18.90
C LYS A 159 14.34 -2.96 19.83
N LEU A 160 14.26 -1.71 20.32
CA LEU A 160 13.17 -1.28 21.20
C LEU A 160 11.92 -0.84 20.43
N VAL A 161 12.04 -0.49 19.15
CA VAL A 161 10.95 -0.04 18.30
C VAL A 161 11.07 -0.60 16.88
N THR A 162 9.95 -0.90 16.26
CA THR A 162 9.86 -1.21 14.83
C THR A 162 8.98 -0.18 14.14
N PHE A 163 9.52 0.43 13.08
CA PHE A 163 8.78 1.30 12.18
C PHE A 163 8.31 0.51 10.95
N VAL A 164 7.07 0.77 10.53
CA VAL A 164 6.54 0.25 9.27
C VAL A 164 6.05 1.45 8.45
N MET A 165 6.75 1.75 7.36
CA MET A 165 6.46 2.88 6.49
C MET A 165 5.61 2.45 5.30
N PHE A 166 4.49 3.15 5.08
CA PHE A 166 3.60 2.98 3.94
C PHE A 166 3.68 4.24 3.09
N GLY A 167 4.01 4.11 1.80
CA GLY A 167 4.20 5.27 0.96
C GLY A 167 4.09 5.00 -0.54
N LEU A 168 4.19 6.08 -1.31
CA LEU A 168 4.37 6.01 -2.76
C LEU A 168 5.77 5.47 -3.10
N PRO A 169 6.02 5.04 -4.35
CA PRO A 169 7.35 4.59 -4.78
C PRO A 169 8.48 5.61 -4.50
N ASP A 170 8.16 6.91 -4.48
CA ASP A 170 9.10 7.99 -4.14
C ASP A 170 9.73 7.83 -2.74
N LEU A 171 9.07 7.10 -1.83
CA LEU A 171 9.63 6.76 -0.52
C LEU A 171 10.97 6.04 -0.63
N GLU A 172 11.14 5.20 -1.64
CA GLU A 172 12.42 4.50 -1.88
C GLU A 172 13.57 5.49 -2.18
N GLN A 173 13.27 6.55 -2.93
CA GLN A 173 14.25 7.62 -3.22
C GLN A 173 14.53 8.45 -1.97
N ASN A 174 13.50 8.76 -1.17
CA ASN A 174 13.65 9.51 0.08
C ASN A 174 14.52 8.75 1.10
N LEU A 175 14.37 7.42 1.21
CA LEU A 175 15.23 6.60 2.06
C LEU A 175 16.70 6.68 1.64
N MET A 176 17.00 6.87 0.36
CA MET A 176 18.37 7.03 -0.14
C MET A 176 19.01 8.37 0.23
N LEU A 177 18.27 9.33 0.78
CA LEU A 177 18.85 10.55 1.38
C LEU A 177 19.73 10.23 2.59
N ASP A 178 19.49 9.09 3.25
CA ASP A 178 20.38 8.52 4.27
C ASP A 178 20.67 7.04 3.96
N PRO A 179 21.71 6.74 3.16
CA PRO A 179 22.03 5.37 2.76
C PRO A 179 22.17 4.38 3.93
N PRO A 180 22.74 4.76 5.11
CA PRO A 180 22.74 3.88 6.27
C PRO A 180 21.35 3.50 6.79
N LEU A 181 20.33 4.39 6.69
CA LEU A 181 18.94 4.04 7.00
C LEU A 181 18.37 3.09 5.94
N ALA A 182 18.60 3.36 4.67
CA ALA A 182 18.13 2.51 3.58
C ALA A 182 18.62 1.06 3.69
N GLN A 183 19.84 0.85 4.19
CA GLN A 183 20.41 -0.48 4.47
C GLN A 183 19.77 -1.19 5.67
N ARG A 184 19.08 -0.46 6.55
CA ARG A 184 18.39 -1.03 7.72
C ARG A 184 16.97 -1.49 7.43
N VAL A 185 16.47 -1.29 6.21
CA VAL A 185 15.16 -1.81 5.80
C VAL A 185 15.23 -3.33 5.72
N ALA A 186 14.71 -4.00 6.73
CA ALA A 186 14.75 -5.45 6.84
C ALA A 186 13.69 -6.16 5.97
N VAL A 187 12.56 -5.49 5.74
CA VAL A 187 11.47 -6.02 4.91
C VAL A 187 11.00 -4.96 3.94
N ARG A 188 10.95 -5.32 2.65
CA ARG A 188 10.38 -4.50 1.58
C ARG A 188 9.24 -5.25 0.92
N SER A 189 8.14 -4.57 0.71
CA SER A 189 6.97 -5.08 0.01
C SER A 189 6.41 -4.02 -0.93
N SER A 190 5.72 -4.45 -1.99
CA SER A 190 5.05 -3.53 -2.90
C SER A 190 3.66 -4.03 -3.24
N LEU A 191 2.69 -3.12 -3.35
CA LEU A 191 1.37 -3.39 -3.89
C LEU A 191 1.34 -2.98 -5.36
N GLN A 192 1.11 -3.96 -6.21
CA GLN A 192 0.94 -3.76 -7.64
C GLN A 192 -0.53 -3.52 -7.99
N PRO A 193 -0.83 -2.86 -9.11
CA PRO A 193 -2.19 -2.84 -9.65
C PRO A 193 -2.75 -4.26 -9.80
N PHE A 194 -4.05 -4.41 -9.64
CA PHE A 194 -4.72 -5.68 -9.91
C PHE A 194 -4.62 -6.04 -11.39
N ASP A 195 -4.40 -7.30 -11.70
CA ASP A 195 -4.64 -7.82 -13.04
C ASP A 195 -6.14 -7.88 -13.34
N ARG A 196 -6.48 -8.33 -14.55
CA ARG A 196 -7.86 -8.43 -15.00
C ARG A 196 -8.70 -9.36 -14.10
N GLU A 197 -8.15 -10.49 -13.70
CA GLU A 197 -8.83 -11.50 -12.88
C GLU A 197 -9.06 -10.97 -11.45
N ALA A 198 -8.06 -10.37 -10.84
CA ALA A 198 -8.17 -9.76 -9.53
C ALA A 198 -9.14 -8.56 -9.55
N THR A 199 -9.20 -7.78 -10.63
CA THR A 199 -10.18 -6.69 -10.82
C THR A 199 -11.59 -7.24 -10.79
N GLU A 200 -11.87 -8.31 -11.54
CA GLU A 200 -13.20 -8.95 -11.54
C GLU A 200 -13.55 -9.52 -10.17
N ALA A 201 -12.61 -10.22 -9.53
CA ALA A 201 -12.80 -10.77 -8.19
C ALA A 201 -13.06 -9.67 -7.15
N TYR A 202 -12.38 -8.53 -7.27
CA TYR A 202 -12.62 -7.35 -6.43
C TYR A 202 -14.01 -6.79 -6.62
N ILE A 203 -14.48 -6.60 -7.86
CA ILE A 203 -15.83 -6.13 -8.17
C ILE A 203 -16.88 -7.07 -7.59
N LYS A 204 -16.73 -8.39 -7.83
CA LYS A 204 -17.61 -9.42 -7.26
C LYS A 204 -17.69 -9.36 -5.74
N HIS A 205 -16.53 -9.19 -5.08
CA HIS A 205 -16.45 -9.07 -3.63
C HIS A 205 -17.24 -7.86 -3.12
N ARG A 206 -17.05 -6.70 -3.74
CA ARG A 206 -17.73 -5.45 -3.36
C ARG A 206 -19.24 -5.53 -3.54
N LEU A 207 -19.71 -6.04 -4.69
CA LEU A 207 -21.13 -6.23 -4.98
C LEU A 207 -21.79 -7.21 -3.98
N ARG A 208 -21.14 -8.34 -3.71
CA ARG A 208 -21.65 -9.34 -2.75
C ARG A 208 -21.81 -8.74 -1.37
N LEU A 209 -20.84 -7.98 -0.88
CA LEU A 209 -20.92 -7.32 0.43
C LEU A 209 -21.98 -6.22 0.46
N ALA A 210 -22.29 -5.61 -0.67
CA ALA A 210 -23.38 -4.64 -0.78
C ALA A 210 -24.77 -5.31 -0.83
N GLY A 211 -24.85 -6.64 -0.90
CA GLY A 211 -26.10 -7.38 -0.97
C GLY A 211 -26.60 -7.69 -2.36
N ALA A 212 -25.82 -7.40 -3.42
CA ALA A 212 -26.22 -7.74 -4.78
C ALA A 212 -26.31 -9.26 -4.95
N SER A 213 -27.44 -9.73 -5.48
CA SER A 213 -27.73 -11.16 -5.72
C SER A 213 -27.11 -11.70 -7.00
N ARG A 214 -26.65 -10.82 -7.91
CA ARG A 214 -26.09 -11.16 -9.21
C ARG A 214 -24.94 -10.23 -9.58
N MET A 215 -24.17 -10.59 -10.61
CA MET A 215 -23.20 -9.68 -11.23
C MET A 215 -23.95 -8.59 -11.99
N LEU A 216 -23.60 -7.33 -11.71
CA LEU A 216 -24.22 -6.15 -12.32
C LEU A 216 -23.41 -5.60 -13.51
N PHE A 217 -22.24 -6.15 -13.79
CA PHE A 217 -21.35 -5.76 -14.89
C PHE A 217 -21.18 -6.91 -15.87
N GLN A 218 -21.33 -6.62 -17.15
CA GLN A 218 -21.00 -7.57 -18.21
C GLN A 218 -19.48 -7.73 -18.36
N PRO A 219 -18.98 -8.86 -18.90
CA PRO A 219 -17.54 -9.11 -19.02
C PRO A 219 -16.78 -7.98 -19.75
N GLU A 220 -17.35 -7.46 -20.83
CA GLU A 220 -16.78 -6.38 -21.63
C GLU A 220 -16.72 -5.04 -20.85
N ALA A 221 -17.69 -4.79 -19.98
CA ALA A 221 -17.68 -3.63 -19.07
C ALA A 221 -16.57 -3.75 -18.02
N ILE A 222 -16.33 -4.97 -17.52
CA ILE A 222 -15.23 -5.24 -16.59
C ILE A 222 -13.87 -5.05 -17.29
N ASP A 223 -13.74 -5.47 -18.56
CA ASP A 223 -12.53 -5.27 -19.35
C ASP A 223 -12.20 -3.78 -19.50
N LEU A 224 -13.21 -2.97 -19.85
CA LEU A 224 -13.08 -1.52 -19.95
C LEU A 224 -12.77 -0.89 -18.58
N MET A 225 -13.42 -1.36 -17.52
CA MET A 225 -13.14 -0.87 -16.16
C MET A 225 -11.71 -1.18 -15.75
N HIS A 226 -11.20 -2.39 -16.02
CA HIS A 226 -9.81 -2.74 -15.74
C HIS A 226 -8.84 -1.85 -16.54
N GLN A 227 -9.07 -1.64 -17.82
CA GLN A 227 -8.25 -0.76 -18.66
C GLN A 227 -8.24 0.68 -18.13
N GLY A 228 -9.42 1.26 -17.88
CA GLY A 228 -9.54 2.64 -17.42
C GLY A 228 -9.04 2.88 -15.99
N SER A 229 -9.14 1.88 -15.13
CA SER A 229 -8.62 1.95 -13.76
C SER A 229 -7.13 1.66 -13.67
N GLY A 230 -6.54 1.02 -14.70
CA GLY A 230 -5.20 0.44 -14.62
C GLY A 230 -5.07 -0.59 -13.50
N GLY A 231 -6.18 -1.22 -13.06
CA GLY A 231 -6.20 -2.16 -11.94
C GLY A 231 -6.08 -1.50 -10.55
N ILE A 232 -6.21 -0.18 -10.46
CA ILE A 232 -6.10 0.56 -9.18
C ILE A 232 -7.45 0.54 -8.43
N PRO A 233 -7.55 -0.03 -7.22
CA PRO A 233 -8.79 -0.20 -6.47
C PRO A 233 -9.63 1.08 -6.33
N ARG A 234 -9.02 2.22 -6.03
CA ARG A 234 -9.72 3.51 -5.93
C ARG A 234 -10.39 3.90 -7.25
N MET A 235 -9.70 3.72 -8.38
CA MET A 235 -10.26 4.01 -9.69
C MET A 235 -11.33 3.00 -10.09
N ILE A 236 -11.18 1.72 -9.75
CA ILE A 236 -12.22 0.71 -9.93
C ILE A 236 -13.48 1.14 -9.17
N ASN A 237 -13.36 1.61 -7.94
CA ASN A 237 -14.49 2.13 -7.16
C ASN A 237 -15.14 3.33 -7.85
N THR A 238 -14.34 4.32 -8.26
CA THR A 238 -14.86 5.52 -8.91
C THR A 238 -15.63 5.18 -10.20
N LEU A 239 -15.03 4.32 -11.04
CA LEU A 239 -15.69 3.87 -12.28
C LEU A 239 -16.93 3.01 -11.99
N GLY A 240 -16.87 2.13 -11.01
CA GLY A 240 -17.97 1.24 -10.63
C GLY A 240 -19.17 1.97 -10.07
N ASP A 241 -18.96 2.97 -9.21
CA ASP A 241 -20.01 3.79 -8.63
C ASP A 241 -20.75 4.58 -9.71
N ASN A 242 -20.01 5.31 -10.55
CA ASN A 242 -20.56 6.07 -11.66
C ASN A 242 -21.28 5.16 -12.67
N ALA A 243 -20.76 3.97 -12.95
CA ALA A 243 -21.39 3.04 -13.90
C ALA A 243 -22.72 2.50 -13.39
N LEU A 244 -22.85 2.20 -12.09
CA LEU A 244 -24.13 1.81 -11.52
C LEU A 244 -25.13 2.97 -11.52
N PHE A 245 -24.66 4.17 -11.23
CA PHE A 245 -25.52 5.35 -11.30
C PHE A 245 -26.04 5.64 -12.72
N GLU A 246 -25.18 5.57 -13.74
CA GLU A 246 -25.56 5.72 -15.14
C GLU A 246 -26.52 4.61 -15.61
N ALA A 247 -26.31 3.36 -15.17
CA ALA A 247 -27.21 2.25 -15.46
C ALA A 247 -28.60 2.48 -14.83
N PHE A 248 -28.64 2.98 -13.61
CA PHE A 248 -29.89 3.38 -12.95
C PHE A 248 -30.64 4.47 -13.72
N LEU A 249 -29.94 5.52 -14.19
CA LEU A 249 -30.54 6.59 -14.99
C LEU A 249 -31.09 6.07 -16.33
N ALA A 250 -30.39 5.11 -16.93
CA ALA A 250 -30.81 4.45 -18.18
C ALA A 250 -31.87 3.34 -17.96
N ARG A 251 -32.26 3.05 -16.74
CA ARG A 251 -33.12 1.92 -16.34
C ARG A 251 -32.60 0.57 -16.86
N ALA A 252 -31.28 0.41 -16.88
CA ALA A 252 -30.65 -0.82 -17.33
C ALA A 252 -30.39 -1.75 -16.13
N ASP A 253 -30.65 -3.04 -16.34
CA ASP A 253 -30.43 -4.07 -15.30
C ASP A 253 -28.98 -4.41 -15.03
N THR A 254 -28.10 -4.11 -15.99
CA THR A 254 -26.65 -4.36 -15.93
C THR A 254 -25.88 -3.27 -16.66
N VAL A 255 -24.62 -3.10 -16.28
CA VAL A 255 -23.67 -2.24 -16.97
C VAL A 255 -23.02 -3.02 -18.12
N ASP A 256 -23.23 -2.55 -19.35
CA ASP A 256 -22.60 -3.05 -20.56
C ASP A 256 -21.40 -2.17 -20.99
N ALA A 257 -20.77 -2.55 -22.09
CA ALA A 257 -19.63 -1.81 -22.64
C ALA A 257 -19.99 -0.38 -23.10
N ALA A 258 -21.23 -0.15 -23.55
CA ALA A 258 -21.67 1.18 -24.03
C ALA A 258 -21.81 2.15 -22.85
N LEU A 259 -22.48 1.70 -21.77
CA LEU A 259 -22.59 2.46 -20.52
C LEU A 259 -21.20 2.75 -19.93
N MET A 260 -20.31 1.76 -19.95
CA MET A 260 -18.96 1.93 -19.40
C MET A 260 -18.15 2.96 -20.18
N ARG A 261 -18.24 3.00 -21.53
CA ARG A 261 -17.57 4.04 -22.34
C ARG A 261 -18.10 5.43 -22.03
N ARG A 262 -19.41 5.59 -21.88
CA ARG A 262 -20.03 6.87 -21.51
C ARG A 262 -19.52 7.34 -20.13
N VAL A 263 -19.36 6.44 -19.17
CA VAL A 263 -18.75 6.75 -17.88
C VAL A 263 -17.30 7.21 -18.04
N GLY A 264 -16.53 6.53 -18.89
CA GLY A 264 -15.16 6.94 -19.20
C GLY A 264 -15.09 8.35 -19.79
N GLU A 265 -15.96 8.69 -20.72
CA GLU A 265 -16.07 10.03 -21.32
C GLU A 265 -16.41 11.08 -20.25
N ASN A 266 -17.42 10.82 -19.41
CA ASN A 266 -17.84 11.73 -18.34
C ASN A 266 -16.73 12.00 -17.31
N LEU A 267 -15.89 11.01 -17.03
CA LEU A 267 -14.78 11.10 -16.07
C LEU A 267 -13.43 11.47 -16.72
N ALA A 268 -13.40 11.73 -18.02
CA ALA A 268 -12.19 11.96 -18.81
C ALA A 268 -11.13 10.84 -18.65
N VAL A 269 -11.63 9.59 -18.49
CA VAL A 269 -10.79 8.39 -18.41
C VAL A 269 -10.77 7.71 -19.79
N PRO A 270 -9.61 7.58 -20.45
CA PRO A 270 -9.53 6.98 -21.76
C PRO A 270 -9.84 5.47 -21.69
N LEU A 271 -11.00 5.08 -22.21
CA LEU A 271 -11.38 3.67 -22.37
C LEU A 271 -11.22 3.31 -23.85
N ALA A 272 -10.03 2.80 -24.23
CA ALA A 272 -9.74 2.41 -25.61
C ALA A 272 -10.62 1.23 -26.06
N ALA A 273 -11.06 1.24 -27.31
CA ALA A 273 -11.75 0.07 -27.89
C ALA A 273 -10.79 -1.14 -27.90
N ALA A 274 -11.26 -2.31 -27.49
CA ALA A 274 -10.50 -3.55 -27.25
C ALA A 274 -9.62 -4.08 -28.41
N ARG A 275 -9.54 -3.37 -29.55
CA ARG A 275 -8.77 -3.78 -30.75
C ARG A 275 -7.26 -3.44 -30.70
N ALA A 276 -6.81 -2.53 -29.84
CA ALA A 276 -5.38 -2.14 -29.81
C ALA A 276 -4.51 -3.04 -28.90
N ALA A 277 -5.06 -3.52 -27.78
CA ALA A 277 -4.30 -4.32 -26.82
C ALA A 277 -3.93 -5.73 -27.33
N THR A 278 -4.78 -6.35 -28.17
CA THR A 278 -4.47 -7.64 -28.81
C THR A 278 -3.36 -7.56 -29.85
N ALA A 279 -3.20 -6.42 -30.52
CA ALA A 279 -2.13 -6.21 -31.50
C ALA A 279 -0.76 -6.02 -30.85
N GLU A 280 -0.69 -5.33 -29.70
CA GLU A 280 0.57 -5.13 -28.96
C GLU A 280 1.05 -6.41 -28.26
N VAL A 281 0.14 -7.20 -27.68
CA VAL A 281 0.48 -8.50 -27.08
C VAL A 281 0.94 -9.50 -28.15
N ALA A 282 0.29 -9.51 -29.33
CA ALA A 282 0.69 -10.34 -30.47
C ALA A 282 2.05 -9.89 -31.05
N ALA A 283 2.32 -8.59 -31.10
CA ALA A 283 3.61 -8.05 -31.55
C ALA A 283 4.76 -8.35 -30.57
N ARG A 284 4.49 -8.38 -29.24
CA ARG A 284 5.47 -8.80 -28.23
C ARG A 284 5.77 -10.29 -28.25
N ALA A 285 4.77 -11.12 -28.57
CA ALA A 285 4.95 -12.58 -28.70
C ALA A 285 5.77 -12.99 -29.93
N GLN A 286 5.91 -12.11 -30.93
CA GLN A 286 6.72 -12.34 -32.14
C GLN A 286 8.17 -11.82 -32.03
N GLN A 287 8.60 -11.27 -30.90
CA GLN A 287 10.01 -10.96 -30.70
C GLN A 287 10.77 -12.26 -30.47
N PRO A 288 11.88 -12.51 -31.20
CA PRO A 288 12.69 -13.69 -30.98
C PRO A 288 13.22 -13.70 -29.55
N PRO A 289 13.32 -14.90 -28.94
CA PRO A 289 13.80 -15.00 -27.56
C PRO A 289 15.16 -14.34 -27.45
N ARG A 290 15.30 -13.41 -26.48
CA ARG A 290 16.61 -12.83 -26.16
C ARG A 290 17.57 -13.97 -25.92
N LYS A 291 18.72 -13.98 -26.65
CA LYS A 291 19.78 -14.98 -26.47
C LYS A 291 20.06 -15.10 -24.97
N ARG A 292 19.87 -16.30 -24.43
CA ARG A 292 20.37 -16.63 -23.10
C ARG A 292 21.87 -16.39 -23.11
N LEU A 293 22.37 -15.63 -22.13
CA LEU A 293 23.80 -15.52 -21.91
C LEU A 293 24.34 -16.95 -21.75
N ASP A 294 25.28 -17.30 -22.58
CA ASP A 294 25.99 -18.58 -22.50
C ASP A 294 26.93 -18.50 -21.29
N ILE A 295 26.56 -19.22 -20.22
CA ILE A 295 27.31 -19.23 -18.96
C ILE A 295 28.74 -19.73 -19.19
N ALA A 296 28.96 -20.61 -20.17
CA ALA A 296 30.29 -21.10 -20.53
C ALA A 296 31.20 -19.97 -21.10
N ALA A 297 30.64 -19.05 -21.87
CA ALA A 297 31.38 -17.90 -22.40
C ALA A 297 31.76 -16.86 -21.31
N VAL A 298 30.98 -16.79 -20.22
CA VAL A 298 31.30 -15.93 -19.07
C VAL A 298 32.42 -16.54 -18.22
N ASP A 299 32.44 -17.87 -18.04
CA ASP A 299 33.51 -18.57 -17.31
C ASP A 299 34.86 -18.54 -18.06
N GLU A 300 34.88 -18.58 -19.40
CA GLU A 300 36.10 -18.39 -20.18
C GLU A 300 36.68 -16.98 -20.03
N LEU A 301 35.81 -15.96 -20.00
CA LEU A 301 36.23 -14.55 -19.79
C LEU A 301 36.80 -14.33 -18.37
N LEU A 302 36.24 -14.95 -17.37
CA LEU A 302 36.73 -14.85 -15.98
C LEU A 302 38.05 -15.60 -15.76
N THR A 303 38.25 -16.74 -16.48
CA THR A 303 39.49 -17.51 -16.39
C THR A 303 40.65 -16.84 -17.15
N GLY A 304 40.35 -16.06 -18.19
CA GLY A 304 41.33 -15.28 -18.93
C GLY A 304 41.89 -14.07 -18.15
N LEU A 305 41.10 -13.51 -17.22
CA LEU A 305 41.52 -12.38 -16.38
C LEU A 305 42.39 -12.77 -15.16
N GLN A 306 42.48 -14.07 -14.83
CA GLN A 306 43.34 -14.54 -13.74
C GLN A 306 44.76 -14.96 -14.19
N LYS A 307 45.06 -14.90 -15.48
CA LYS A 307 46.34 -15.32 -16.05
C LYS A 307 47.11 -14.19 -16.74
N GLY A 308 46.75 -12.91 -16.50
CA GLY A 308 47.45 -11.75 -17.02
C GLY A 308 48.14 -10.94 -15.93
#